data_3d0ffecf2eda78299bfbda6a399a2850
#
_entry.id   3d0ffecf2eda78299bfbda6a399a2850
#
_cell.length_a   1.000
_cell.length_b   1.000
_cell.length_c   1.000
_cell.angle_alpha   90.00
_cell.angle_beta   90.00
_cell.angle_gamma   90.00
#
_symmetry.space_group_name_H-M   'P 1'
#
loop_
_entity.id
_entity.type
_entity.pdbx_description
1 polymer ?
#
loop_
_entity_poly.entity_id
_entity_poly.type
_entity_poly.pdbx_seq_one_letter_code
_entity_poly.pdbx_strand_id
1 'polypeptide(L)'
;DYKDINIYNEGKRTLDLTFTHQQLTAGVAKDWNKIQVSAGLNFEHYNYHDLLSLEPVDALMFGNKSLFTYFAGLLYNNLNGRSVPTKGLSWSVMYHLYTDNLFQYEDNSPISAFSAHWQGCFTPLKNFTIIPSIDGRILTGGDNYSFAVTNMLGGNIAGRYMPQQIPFVGINRAELASGSLIVAGLKLRQRIFKNQYVSVTGNYGRSS
;
A
#
# COMPACT_ATOMS: atom_id res chain seq x y z
N ASP A 1 9.98 11.33 8.24
CA ASP A 1 9.44 10.42 9.27
C ASP A 1 10.47 9.35 9.61
N TYR A 2 10.69 9.12 10.90
CA TYR A 2 11.46 7.99 11.41
C TYR A 2 10.57 6.75 11.46
N LYS A 3 11.04 5.63 10.92
CA LYS A 3 10.29 4.37 10.81
C LYS A 3 11.11 3.23 11.38
N ASP A 4 10.45 2.39 12.18
CA ASP A 4 10.97 1.14 12.71
C ASP A 4 10.04 0.01 12.24
N ILE A 5 10.59 -0.94 11.49
CA ILE A 5 9.84 -2.04 10.89
C ILE A 5 10.54 -3.36 11.19
N ASN A 6 9.76 -4.29 11.70
CA ASN A 6 10.18 -5.68 11.84
C ASN A 6 9.63 -6.46 10.65
N ILE A 7 10.50 -7.12 9.92
CA ILE A 7 10.13 -8.00 8.82
C ILE A 7 10.08 -9.44 9.33
N TYR A 8 9.06 -10.16 8.91
CA TYR A 8 8.82 -11.53 9.32
C TYR A 8 8.82 -12.43 8.09
N ASN A 9 9.31 -13.65 8.26
CA ASN A 9 9.20 -14.73 7.29
C ASN A 9 8.62 -15.94 8.01
N GLU A 10 7.51 -16.49 7.50
CA GLU A 10 6.78 -17.62 8.09
C GLU A 10 6.47 -17.41 9.59
N GLY A 11 6.08 -16.19 9.97
CA GLY A 11 5.76 -15.83 11.36
C GLY A 11 6.97 -15.62 12.27
N LYS A 12 8.20 -15.82 11.80
CA LYS A 12 9.43 -15.55 12.54
C LYS A 12 10.00 -14.20 12.16
N ARG A 13 10.40 -13.41 13.15
CA ARG A 13 11.10 -12.14 12.93
C ARG A 13 12.49 -12.45 12.35
N THR A 14 12.76 -11.99 11.14
CA THR A 14 14.01 -12.24 10.43
C THR A 14 14.87 -11.01 10.31
N LEU A 15 14.27 -9.82 10.33
CA LEU A 15 14.97 -8.57 10.10
C LEU A 15 14.33 -7.43 10.90
N ASP A 16 15.17 -6.58 11.47
CA ASP A 16 14.79 -5.28 12.02
C ASP A 16 15.42 -4.19 11.18
N LEU A 17 14.60 -3.26 10.78
CA LEU A 17 15.00 -2.18 9.90
C LEU A 17 14.55 -0.85 10.48
N THR A 18 15.49 0.06 10.66
CA THR A 18 15.23 1.44 11.04
C THR A 18 15.65 2.37 9.91
N PHE A 19 14.77 3.24 9.49
CA PHE A 19 15.06 4.19 8.42
C PHE A 19 14.31 5.51 8.57
N THR A 20 14.87 6.55 7.97
CA THR A 20 14.20 7.83 7.79
C THR A 20 13.68 7.93 6.37
N HIS A 21 12.39 8.25 6.23
CA HIS A 21 11.75 8.52 4.94
C HIS A 21 11.37 10.00 4.87
N GLN A 22 11.88 10.67 3.84
CA GLN A 22 11.54 12.05 3.49
C GLN A 22 10.83 12.04 2.14
N GLN A 23 9.75 12.79 2.03
CA GLN A 23 8.96 12.87 0.80
C GLN A 23 8.57 14.31 0.52
N LEU A 24 8.77 14.74 -0.72
CA LEU A 24 8.27 15.98 -1.27
C LEU A 24 7.38 15.65 -2.47
N THR A 25 6.15 16.14 -2.45
CA THR A 25 5.17 15.89 -3.52
C THR A 25 4.83 17.20 -4.22
N ALA A 26 4.90 17.22 -5.54
CA ALA A 26 4.37 18.27 -6.39
C ALA A 26 3.39 17.66 -7.39
N GLY A 27 2.16 18.18 -7.47
CA GLY A 27 1.15 17.59 -8.36
C GLY A 27 -0.09 18.45 -8.49
N VAL A 28 -0.95 18.01 -9.37
CA VAL A 28 -2.27 18.59 -9.62
C VAL A 28 -3.35 17.55 -9.45
N ALA A 29 -4.48 17.95 -8.91
CA ALA A 29 -5.67 17.12 -8.83
C ALA A 29 -6.89 17.93 -9.25
N LYS A 30 -7.81 17.26 -9.94
CA LYS A 30 -9.09 17.84 -10.33
C LYS A 30 -10.23 16.92 -9.97
N ASP A 31 -11.22 17.48 -9.30
CA ASP A 31 -12.43 16.79 -8.91
C ASP A 31 -13.57 17.11 -9.90
N TRP A 32 -14.24 16.04 -10.36
CA TRP A 32 -15.49 16.10 -11.12
C TRP A 32 -16.54 15.25 -10.40
N ASN A 33 -17.37 15.88 -9.57
CA ASN A 33 -18.39 15.19 -8.77
C ASN A 33 -17.79 14.08 -7.88
N LYS A 34 -17.86 12.82 -8.34
CA LYS A 34 -17.40 11.63 -7.60
C LYS A 34 -16.05 11.10 -8.10
N ILE A 35 -15.52 11.69 -9.14
CA ILE A 35 -14.28 11.29 -9.80
C ILE A 35 -13.21 12.34 -9.49
N GLN A 36 -12.03 11.88 -9.09
CA GLN A 36 -10.83 12.69 -8.97
C GLN A 36 -9.76 12.14 -9.91
N VAL A 37 -9.14 13.02 -10.67
CA VAL A 37 -7.94 12.71 -11.46
C VAL A 37 -6.77 13.45 -10.86
N SER A 38 -5.64 12.79 -10.70
CA SER A 38 -4.42 13.38 -10.16
C SER A 38 -3.20 12.95 -10.96
N ALA A 39 -2.20 13.83 -11.02
CA ALA A 39 -0.89 13.52 -11.58
C ALA A 39 0.17 14.39 -10.92
N GLY A 40 1.39 13.89 -10.85
CA GLY A 40 2.47 14.66 -10.24
C GLY A 40 3.78 13.89 -10.16
N LEU A 41 4.67 14.42 -9.32
CA LEU A 41 5.99 13.90 -9.06
C LEU A 41 6.22 13.88 -7.55
N ASN A 42 6.73 12.77 -7.03
CA ASN A 42 7.29 12.67 -5.70
C ASN A 42 8.81 12.61 -5.81
N PHE A 43 9.48 13.34 -4.95
CA PHE A 43 10.86 13.08 -4.58
C PHE A 43 10.85 12.38 -3.23
N GLU A 44 11.46 11.22 -3.15
CA GLU A 44 11.53 10.40 -1.94
C GLU A 44 12.99 10.08 -1.62
N HIS A 45 13.35 10.20 -0.35
CA HIS A 45 14.69 9.85 0.12
C HIS A 45 14.57 8.89 1.29
N TYR A 46 15.18 7.72 1.13
CA TYR A 46 15.28 6.66 2.13
C TYR A 46 16.69 6.64 2.69
N ASN A 47 16.84 6.80 3.98
CA ASN A 47 18.11 6.71 4.70
C ASN A 47 17.99 5.62 5.75
N TYR A 48 18.67 4.50 5.53
CA TYR A 48 18.66 3.33 6.40
C TYR A 48 19.74 3.51 7.46
N HIS A 49 19.37 3.36 8.74
CA HIS A 49 20.25 3.59 9.88
C HIS A 49 20.75 2.29 10.48
N ASP A 50 19.82 1.38 10.82
CA ASP A 50 20.13 0.13 11.48
C ASP A 50 19.48 -1.02 10.73
N LEU A 51 20.25 -2.06 10.49
CA LEU A 51 19.84 -3.31 9.87
C LEU A 51 20.34 -4.45 10.75
N LEU A 52 19.44 -5.08 11.51
CA LEU A 52 19.71 -6.26 12.30
C LEU A 52 19.04 -7.46 11.64
N SER A 53 19.81 -8.34 11.05
CA SER A 53 19.30 -9.53 10.37
C SER A 53 19.81 -10.81 11.04
N LEU A 54 18.92 -11.80 11.15
CA LEU A 54 19.26 -13.15 11.59
C LEU A 54 19.78 -14.02 10.42
N GLU A 55 19.53 -13.60 9.20
CA GLU A 55 19.96 -14.29 7.97
C GLU A 55 20.77 -13.34 7.07
N PRO A 56 21.63 -13.84 6.17
CA PRO A 56 22.30 -13.01 5.19
C PRO A 56 21.26 -12.28 4.33
N VAL A 57 21.28 -10.96 4.35
CA VAL A 57 20.41 -10.11 3.56
C VAL A 57 21.23 -9.42 2.48
N ASP A 58 20.67 -9.32 1.29
CA ASP A 58 21.31 -8.54 0.23
C ASP A 58 21.34 -7.06 0.63
N ALA A 59 22.53 -6.56 0.95
CA ALA A 59 22.73 -5.18 1.36
C ALA A 59 22.29 -4.16 0.29
N LEU A 60 22.22 -4.57 -0.98
CA LEU A 60 21.77 -3.73 -2.08
C LEU A 60 20.26 -3.38 -1.96
N MET A 61 19.47 -4.23 -1.33
CA MET A 61 18.04 -3.95 -1.11
C MET A 61 17.81 -2.80 -0.13
N PHE A 62 18.77 -2.50 0.77
CA PHE A 62 18.65 -1.55 1.87
C PHE A 62 19.69 -0.42 1.80
N GLY A 63 20.21 -0.13 0.63
CA GLY A 63 21.07 1.03 0.41
C GLY A 63 20.28 2.35 0.52
N ASN A 64 20.92 3.41 1.02
CA ASN A 64 20.34 4.74 1.00
C ASN A 64 19.98 5.11 -0.44
N LYS A 65 18.76 5.56 -0.65
CA LYS A 65 18.24 5.75 -2.01
C LYS A 65 17.37 6.98 -2.12
N SER A 66 17.58 7.71 -3.20
CA SER A 66 16.68 8.79 -3.63
C SER A 66 15.90 8.33 -4.86
N LEU A 67 14.61 8.60 -4.87
CA LEU A 67 13.70 8.22 -5.96
C LEU A 67 12.93 9.44 -6.45
N PHE A 68 12.77 9.53 -7.76
CA PHE A 68 11.78 10.38 -8.41
C PHE A 68 10.66 9.48 -8.90
N THR A 69 9.46 9.70 -8.38
CA THR A 69 8.30 8.86 -8.68
C THR A 69 7.24 9.70 -9.39
N TYR A 70 7.11 9.52 -10.69
CA TYR A 70 5.99 10.10 -11.42
C TYR A 70 4.73 9.30 -11.10
N PHE A 71 3.62 9.98 -10.86
CA PHE A 71 2.36 9.30 -10.59
C PHE A 71 1.21 9.88 -11.40
N ALA A 72 0.27 9.02 -11.74
CA ALA A 72 -1.03 9.39 -12.27
C ALA A 72 -2.11 8.52 -11.62
N GLY A 73 -3.25 9.13 -11.29
CA GLY A 73 -4.29 8.44 -10.55
C GLY A 73 -5.69 8.83 -10.93
N LEU A 74 -6.58 7.86 -10.78
CA LEU A 74 -8.02 8.01 -10.93
C LEU A 74 -8.72 7.42 -9.70
N LEU A 75 -9.52 8.22 -9.03
CA LEU A 75 -10.33 7.83 -7.88
C LEU A 75 -11.80 8.08 -8.17
N TYR A 76 -12.63 7.10 -7.87
CA TYR A 76 -14.08 7.26 -7.78
C TYR A 76 -14.53 6.99 -6.37
N ASN A 77 -15.36 7.86 -5.79
CA ASN A 77 -15.89 7.69 -4.45
C ASN A 77 -17.35 8.12 -4.37
N ASN A 78 -18.22 7.16 -4.09
CA ASN A 78 -19.65 7.35 -3.88
C ASN A 78 -20.11 6.78 -2.53
N LEU A 79 -19.21 6.64 -1.57
CA LEU A 79 -19.55 6.19 -0.23
C LEU A 79 -20.34 7.27 0.50
N ASN A 80 -21.38 6.88 1.22
CA ASN A 80 -22.27 7.79 1.94
C ASN A 80 -21.71 8.37 3.26
N GLY A 81 -20.48 8.04 3.61
CA GLY A 81 -19.80 8.54 4.82
C GLY A 81 -18.31 8.30 4.77
N ARG A 82 -17.51 9.23 5.37
CA ARG A 82 -16.06 9.12 5.37
C ARG A 82 -15.54 8.06 6.36
N SER A 83 -16.07 8.06 7.58
CA SER A 83 -15.53 7.21 8.66
C SER A 83 -16.21 5.86 8.76
N VAL A 84 -17.53 5.81 8.57
CA VAL A 84 -18.34 4.58 8.72
C VAL A 84 -19.35 4.49 7.58
N PRO A 85 -18.91 4.24 6.33
CA PRO A 85 -19.82 4.11 5.21
C PRO A 85 -20.70 2.88 5.38
N THR A 86 -21.97 3.03 4.98
CA THR A 86 -22.96 1.95 5.01
C THR A 86 -23.50 1.61 3.63
N LYS A 87 -23.24 2.48 2.64
CA LYS A 87 -23.72 2.32 1.28
C LYS A 87 -22.80 3.00 0.28
N GLY A 88 -22.72 2.44 -0.90
CA GLY A 88 -21.97 3.00 -2.01
C GLY A 88 -20.72 2.17 -2.33
N LEU A 89 -19.90 2.71 -3.21
CA LEU A 89 -18.66 2.07 -3.62
C LEU A 89 -17.54 3.11 -3.82
N SER A 90 -16.32 2.67 -3.68
CA SER A 90 -15.11 3.44 -3.98
C SER A 90 -14.14 2.55 -4.75
N TRP A 91 -13.45 3.13 -5.71
CA TRP A 91 -12.32 2.46 -6.36
C TRP A 91 -11.27 3.50 -6.76
N SER A 92 -10.03 3.05 -6.83
CA SER A 92 -8.91 3.84 -7.32
C SER A 92 -7.99 3.00 -8.18
N VAL A 93 -7.39 3.63 -9.17
CA VAL A 93 -6.29 3.09 -9.96
C VAL A 93 -5.18 4.10 -9.94
N MET A 94 -3.96 3.66 -9.62
CA MET A 94 -2.78 4.50 -9.58
C MET A 94 -1.67 3.85 -10.39
N TYR A 95 -0.99 4.67 -11.16
CA TYR A 95 0.24 4.33 -11.85
C TYR A 95 1.41 5.10 -11.21
N HIS A 96 2.50 4.43 -10.97
CA HIS A 96 3.75 5.03 -10.51
C HIS A 96 4.89 4.57 -11.41
N LEU A 97 5.73 5.51 -11.81
CA LEU A 97 6.98 5.26 -12.52
C LEU A 97 8.14 5.70 -11.63
N TYR A 98 8.92 4.74 -11.16
CA TYR A 98 10.05 4.96 -10.27
C TYR A 98 11.33 5.11 -11.06
N THR A 99 12.06 6.17 -10.76
CA THR A 99 13.38 6.46 -11.32
C THR A 99 14.31 6.95 -10.22
N ASP A 100 15.62 6.86 -10.39
CA ASP A 100 16.59 7.43 -9.45
C ASP A 100 17.29 8.68 -10.01
N ASN A 101 17.27 8.86 -11.34
CA ASN A 101 17.91 9.98 -12.04
C ASN A 101 16.96 10.72 -12.99
N LEU A 102 15.64 10.71 -12.74
CA LEU A 102 14.54 11.24 -13.55
C LEU A 102 14.16 10.40 -14.78
N PHE A 103 15.03 9.53 -15.30
CA PHE A 103 14.80 8.79 -16.54
C PHE A 103 14.99 7.28 -16.41
N GLN A 104 15.87 6.84 -15.53
CA GLN A 104 16.28 5.45 -15.36
C GLN A 104 16.14 5.02 -13.91
N TYR A 105 16.28 3.74 -13.66
CA TYR A 105 16.37 3.13 -12.35
C TYR A 105 17.58 2.18 -12.34
N GLU A 106 18.64 2.50 -11.54
CA GLU A 106 19.89 1.75 -11.47
C GLU A 106 20.50 1.48 -12.85
N ASP A 107 20.62 2.53 -13.67
CA ASP A 107 21.10 2.49 -15.05
C ASP A 107 20.28 1.59 -16.01
N ASN A 108 19.10 1.11 -15.56
CA ASN A 108 18.17 0.30 -16.31
C ASN A 108 16.85 1.04 -16.62
N SER A 109 15.92 0.32 -17.21
CA SER A 109 14.57 0.84 -17.44
C SER A 109 13.87 1.21 -16.13
N PRO A 110 13.08 2.28 -16.12
CA PRO A 110 12.26 2.63 -14.96
C PRO A 110 11.37 1.49 -14.50
N ILE A 111 11.10 1.44 -13.18
CA ILE A 111 10.16 0.49 -12.61
C ILE A 111 8.76 1.09 -12.67
N SER A 112 7.84 0.37 -13.30
CA SER A 112 6.43 0.73 -13.33
C SER A 112 5.64 -0.05 -12.28
N ALA A 113 4.77 0.66 -11.55
CA ALA A 113 3.86 0.05 -10.59
C ALA A 113 2.42 0.41 -10.92
N PHE A 114 1.58 -0.57 -11.08
CA PHE A 114 0.14 -0.42 -11.21
C PHE A 114 -0.52 -0.89 -9.93
N SER A 115 -1.32 -0.03 -9.30
CA SER A 115 -2.11 -0.39 -8.13
C SER A 115 -3.59 -0.09 -8.36
N ALA A 116 -4.43 -0.98 -7.85
CA ALA A 116 -5.87 -0.83 -7.89
C ALA A 116 -6.46 -1.18 -6.52
N HIS A 117 -7.42 -0.39 -6.10
CA HIS A 117 -8.23 -0.64 -4.92
C HIS A 117 -9.70 -0.54 -5.28
N TRP A 118 -10.50 -1.46 -4.78
CA TRP A 118 -11.95 -1.42 -4.87
C TRP A 118 -12.58 -1.78 -3.53
N GLN A 119 -13.61 -1.07 -3.14
CA GLN A 119 -14.39 -1.33 -1.94
C GLN A 119 -15.86 -1.05 -2.19
N GLY A 120 -16.72 -1.99 -1.79
CA GLY A 120 -18.16 -1.79 -1.73
C GLY A 120 -18.69 -1.74 -0.30
N CYS A 121 -19.81 -1.06 -0.07
CA CYS A 121 -20.52 -1.06 1.20
C CYS A 121 -22.01 -1.34 0.95
N PHE A 122 -22.51 -2.40 1.57
CA PHE A 122 -23.89 -2.87 1.42
C PHE A 122 -24.50 -3.12 2.80
N THR A 123 -25.65 -2.54 3.07
CA THR A 123 -26.37 -2.74 4.34
C THR A 123 -27.71 -3.47 4.06
N PRO A 124 -27.67 -4.80 3.87
CA PRO A 124 -28.85 -5.58 3.54
C PRO A 124 -29.85 -5.70 4.70
N LEU A 125 -29.37 -5.63 5.93
CA LEU A 125 -30.17 -5.71 7.14
C LEU A 125 -29.94 -4.49 8.02
N LYS A 126 -30.91 -4.14 8.85
CA LYS A 126 -30.80 -3.02 9.79
C LYS A 126 -29.52 -3.15 10.63
N ASN A 127 -28.64 -2.13 10.55
CA ASN A 127 -27.39 -2.05 11.30
C ASN A 127 -26.29 -3.07 10.91
N PHE A 128 -26.49 -3.91 9.89
CA PHE A 128 -25.51 -4.88 9.44
C PHE A 128 -24.98 -4.50 8.06
N THR A 129 -23.69 -4.25 7.96
CA THR A 129 -23.01 -3.82 6.72
C THR A 129 -21.98 -4.85 6.30
N ILE A 130 -22.02 -5.23 5.03
CA ILE A 130 -21.06 -6.09 4.35
C ILE A 130 -20.16 -5.18 3.52
N ILE A 131 -18.85 -5.35 3.67
CA ILE A 131 -17.83 -4.50 3.03
C ILE A 131 -16.81 -5.41 2.35
N PRO A 132 -17.04 -5.84 1.12
CA PRO A 132 -16.03 -6.49 0.31
C PRO A 132 -15.01 -5.48 -0.20
N SER A 133 -13.75 -5.92 -0.36
CA SER A 133 -12.67 -5.14 -0.94
C SER A 133 -11.74 -6.00 -1.79
N ILE A 134 -11.08 -5.38 -2.74
CA ILE A 134 -9.99 -5.96 -3.52
C ILE A 134 -8.89 -4.92 -3.60
N ASP A 135 -7.68 -5.33 -3.26
CA ASP A 135 -6.45 -4.56 -3.37
C ASP A 135 -5.48 -5.32 -4.26
N GLY A 136 -4.81 -4.63 -5.17
CA GLY A 136 -3.80 -5.24 -6.01
C GLY A 136 -2.70 -4.26 -6.37
N ARG A 137 -1.48 -4.76 -6.48
CA ARG A 137 -0.34 -3.99 -6.98
C ARG A 137 0.64 -4.90 -7.70
N ILE A 138 1.07 -4.47 -8.89
CA ILE A 138 1.98 -5.21 -9.78
C ILE A 138 3.14 -4.28 -10.13
N LEU A 139 4.36 -4.79 -10.02
CA LEU A 139 5.57 -4.16 -10.50
C LEU A 139 5.97 -4.75 -11.85
N THR A 140 6.47 -3.91 -12.74
CA THR A 140 7.02 -4.30 -14.04
C THR A 140 8.26 -3.46 -14.35
N GLY A 141 9.21 -4.05 -15.08
CA GLY A 141 10.51 -3.44 -15.34
C GLY A 141 11.50 -3.67 -14.19
N GLY A 142 12.79 -3.75 -14.52
CA GLY A 142 13.85 -4.07 -13.56
C GLY A 142 13.86 -5.54 -13.11
N ASP A 143 15.03 -6.04 -12.76
CA ASP A 143 15.17 -7.43 -12.29
C ASP A 143 15.28 -7.50 -10.75
N ASN A 144 15.66 -6.41 -10.10
CA ASN A 144 15.81 -6.31 -8.66
C ASN A 144 15.07 -5.08 -8.12
N TYR A 145 14.12 -5.30 -7.22
CA TYR A 145 13.39 -4.23 -6.58
C TYR A 145 14.02 -3.90 -5.23
N SER A 146 14.40 -2.62 -5.03
CA SER A 146 14.78 -2.17 -3.69
C SER A 146 13.58 -2.24 -2.74
N PHE A 147 13.86 -2.31 -1.44
CA PHE A 147 12.83 -2.28 -0.40
C PHE A 147 11.86 -1.08 -0.53
N ALA A 148 12.36 0.06 -1.00
CA ALA A 148 11.56 1.27 -1.22
C ALA A 148 10.47 1.12 -2.29
N VAL A 149 10.60 0.17 -3.22
CA VAL A 149 9.66 -0.03 -4.35
C VAL A 149 8.86 -1.31 -4.22
N THR A 150 9.42 -2.35 -3.59
CA THR A 150 8.82 -3.68 -3.45
C THR A 150 7.44 -3.63 -2.79
N ASN A 151 6.50 -4.40 -3.32
CA ASN A 151 5.18 -4.55 -2.69
C ASN A 151 5.31 -5.28 -1.36
N MET A 152 4.61 -4.78 -0.35
CA MET A 152 4.59 -5.36 0.98
C MET A 152 3.19 -5.70 1.42
N LEU A 153 3.04 -6.88 1.97
CA LEU A 153 1.78 -7.37 2.50
C LEU A 153 1.86 -7.47 4.02
N GLY A 154 0.86 -6.97 4.72
CA GLY A 154 0.72 -7.15 6.15
C GLY A 154 0.22 -5.92 6.90
N GLY A 155 -0.12 -6.14 8.16
CA GLY A 155 -0.72 -5.12 9.01
C GLY A 155 -2.17 -4.80 8.63
N ASN A 156 -2.80 -3.91 9.38
CA ASN A 156 -4.23 -3.62 9.25
C ASN A 156 -4.55 -2.24 8.65
N ILE A 157 -3.54 -1.43 8.35
CA ILE A 157 -3.70 -0.07 7.82
C ILE A 157 -2.82 0.09 6.60
N ALA A 158 -3.44 0.40 5.45
CA ALA A 158 -2.73 0.66 4.21
C ALA A 158 -1.76 1.85 4.34
N GLY A 159 -0.57 1.73 3.77
CA GLY A 159 0.41 2.81 3.68
C GLY A 159 0.94 3.34 5.02
N ARG A 160 0.67 2.66 6.16
CA ARG A 160 1.09 3.16 7.47
C ARG A 160 2.60 3.18 7.65
N TYR A 161 3.27 2.16 7.16
CA TYR A 161 4.72 2.01 7.28
C TYR A 161 5.44 2.40 6.00
N MET A 162 4.95 1.89 4.89
CA MET A 162 5.44 2.18 3.54
C MET A 162 4.27 2.50 2.62
N PRO A 163 4.41 3.45 1.68
CA PRO A 163 3.32 3.82 0.75
C PRO A 163 2.77 2.63 -0.05
N GLN A 164 3.63 1.64 -0.35
CA GLN A 164 3.30 0.45 -1.13
C GLN A 164 2.75 -0.72 -0.30
N GLN A 165 2.50 -0.53 0.99
CA GLN A 165 1.96 -1.58 1.87
C GLN A 165 0.49 -1.84 1.57
N ILE A 166 0.18 -3.11 1.27
CA ILE A 166 -1.19 -3.63 1.16
C ILE A 166 -1.60 -4.23 2.50
N PRO A 167 -2.73 -3.82 3.09
CA PRO A 167 -3.16 -4.34 4.38
C PRO A 167 -3.62 -5.80 4.28
N PHE A 168 -3.22 -6.59 5.26
CA PHE A 168 -3.67 -7.96 5.42
C PHE A 168 -3.82 -8.27 6.91
N VAL A 169 -5.05 -8.49 7.35
CA VAL A 169 -5.35 -8.75 8.76
C VAL A 169 -4.93 -10.18 9.12
N GLY A 170 -4.21 -10.33 10.22
CA GLY A 170 -3.78 -11.64 10.74
C GLY A 170 -2.32 -11.98 10.51
N ILE A 171 -1.59 -11.19 9.71
CA ILE A 171 -0.15 -11.29 9.59
C ILE A 171 0.54 -10.00 10.05
N ASN A 172 1.82 -10.10 10.38
CA ASN A 172 2.61 -8.96 10.83
C ASN A 172 2.84 -7.94 9.70
N ARG A 173 3.44 -6.82 10.03
CA ARG A 173 3.76 -5.76 9.09
C ARG A 173 4.84 -6.23 8.14
N ALA A 174 4.67 -5.98 6.83
CA ALA A 174 5.67 -6.30 5.82
C ALA A 174 6.18 -7.76 5.88
N GLU A 175 5.30 -8.70 6.24
CA GLU A 175 5.67 -10.11 6.38
C GLU A 175 5.97 -10.77 5.02
N LEU A 176 5.35 -10.28 3.96
CA LEU A 176 5.56 -10.80 2.62
C LEU A 176 5.91 -9.66 1.65
N ALA A 177 7.03 -9.83 0.96
CA ALA A 177 7.48 -8.95 -0.11
C ALA A 177 7.36 -9.67 -1.46
N SER A 178 6.86 -8.99 -2.51
CA SER A 178 6.65 -9.61 -3.82
C SER A 178 6.57 -8.58 -4.95
N GLY A 179 6.86 -9.01 -6.18
CA GLY A 179 6.66 -8.20 -7.40
C GLY A 179 5.18 -8.00 -7.74
N SER A 180 4.31 -8.96 -7.41
CA SER A 180 2.88 -8.78 -7.58
C SER A 180 2.08 -9.30 -6.38
N LEU A 181 1.09 -8.55 -5.97
CA LEU A 181 0.19 -8.87 -4.87
C LEU A 181 -1.25 -8.59 -5.26
N ILE A 182 -2.14 -9.51 -4.89
CA ILE A 182 -3.59 -9.30 -4.92
C ILE A 182 -4.21 -9.81 -3.63
N VAL A 183 -5.11 -9.01 -3.04
CA VAL A 183 -5.80 -9.32 -1.78
C VAL A 183 -7.28 -9.09 -1.95
N ALA A 184 -8.08 -10.08 -1.64
CA ALA A 184 -9.52 -9.95 -1.47
C ALA A 184 -9.85 -9.89 0.03
N GLY A 185 -10.64 -8.92 0.44
CA GLY A 185 -11.05 -8.70 1.81
C GLY A 185 -12.57 -8.74 1.97
N LEU A 186 -13.03 -9.24 3.10
CA LEU A 186 -14.43 -9.18 3.51
C LEU A 186 -14.51 -8.70 4.96
N LYS A 187 -15.15 -7.55 5.18
CA LYS A 187 -15.48 -7.06 6.53
C LYS A 187 -16.98 -7.11 6.74
N LEU A 188 -17.39 -7.78 7.79
CA LEU A 188 -18.75 -7.79 8.30
C LEU A 188 -18.81 -6.86 9.51
N ARG A 189 -19.73 -5.90 9.50
CA ARG A 189 -19.83 -4.88 10.55
C ARG A 189 -21.27 -4.78 11.04
N GLN A 190 -21.44 -4.94 12.35
CA GLN A 190 -22.70 -4.76 13.05
C GLN A 190 -22.65 -3.53 13.93
N ARG A 191 -23.61 -2.61 13.77
CA ARG A 191 -23.82 -1.51 14.71
C ARG A 191 -24.63 -2.04 15.90
N ILE A 192 -24.05 -1.93 17.11
CA ILE A 192 -24.70 -2.36 18.35
C ILE A 192 -25.42 -1.19 19.01
N PHE A 193 -24.76 -0.04 19.13
CA PHE A 193 -25.30 1.21 19.65
C PHE A 193 -25.07 2.36 18.69
N LYS A 194 -25.54 3.56 19.03
CA LYS A 194 -25.53 4.74 18.16
C LYS A 194 -24.17 4.98 17.48
N ASN A 195 -23.05 4.81 18.19
CA ASN A 195 -21.68 5.04 17.69
C ASN A 195 -20.74 3.87 17.98
N GLN A 196 -21.28 2.68 18.28
CA GLN A 196 -20.48 1.49 18.59
C GLN A 196 -20.71 0.40 17.56
N TYR A 197 -19.62 -0.17 17.09
CA TYR A 197 -19.62 -1.17 16.04
C TYR A 197 -18.73 -2.36 16.44
N VAL A 198 -19.16 -3.54 16.11
CA VAL A 198 -18.33 -4.74 16.10
C VAL A 198 -18.11 -5.14 14.66
N SER A 199 -16.90 -5.53 14.32
CA SER A 199 -16.58 -6.01 12.98
C SER A 199 -15.67 -7.23 13.01
N VAL A 200 -15.91 -8.12 12.05
CA VAL A 200 -15.05 -9.27 11.75
C VAL A 200 -14.51 -9.04 10.35
N THR A 201 -13.22 -9.26 10.16
CA THR A 201 -12.54 -9.12 8.87
C THR A 201 -11.80 -10.40 8.55
N GLY A 202 -11.94 -10.87 7.31
CA GLY A 202 -11.16 -11.97 6.74
C GLY A 202 -10.55 -11.52 5.41
N ASN A 203 -9.36 -12.02 5.09
CA ASN A 203 -8.66 -11.72 3.84
C ASN A 203 -8.16 -13.01 3.20
N TYR A 204 -8.05 -12.96 1.89
CA TYR A 204 -7.36 -13.97 1.08
C TYR A 204 -6.42 -13.24 0.13
N GLY A 205 -5.17 -13.68 0.05
CA GLY A 205 -4.15 -13.03 -0.78
C GLY A 205 -3.36 -14.03 -1.62
N ARG A 206 -2.84 -13.54 -2.75
CA ARG A 206 -1.91 -14.25 -3.62
C ARG A 206 -0.76 -13.33 -4.00
N SER A 207 0.45 -13.87 -3.97
CA SER A 207 1.70 -13.25 -4.42
C SER A 207 2.34 -14.06 -5.55
N SER A 208 3.11 -13.41 -6.40
CA SER A 208 3.96 -14.03 -7.41
C SER A 208 5.20 -13.20 -7.66
#